data_d50d526b0e0f5bc46e576190d94ee30d
#
_entry.id   d50d526b0e0f5bc46e576190d94ee30d
#
_cell.length_a   1.000
_cell.length_b   1.000
_cell.length_c   1.000
_cell.angle_alpha   90.00
_cell.angle_beta   90.00
_cell.angle_gamma   90.00
#
_symmetry.space_group_name_H-M   'P 1'
#
loop_
_entity.id
_entity.type
_entity.pdbx_description
1 polymer ?
#
loop_
_entity_poly.entity_id
_entity_poly.type
_entity_poly.pdbx_seq_one_letter_code
_entity_poly.pdbx_strand_id
1 'polypeptide(L)'
;MSEKKNISKKELRRRKRKRALMIKTGILCVLLVIFGIGIWALAGGTEKIQQKAQEKEDQKTAEVDGSVSSDSTGSAEAPTTKAQIMAEADALAQTYDYDGAIEKLQSVEGAATDADIITKVAEYTSTRDACVRVNVNEVTHIFYHSLVVDPQKAFYQDNAQTAGFCQWMTTVDEFNAITQQMYDRGYVMVSINDLVKKTVDDDGTVHYEEGDIYLPEGKKAFVLSLDDLSYYHSYDGRGIASKMVVGDDGKPTCEYIQDDGTVVTGAYDCIPLMDQFIEAHPDAVYHNARGTVALTGYDGILGYRTDGDYKTREDLTDDQVAWLDAHPDFDWDKECEEAKKVADAIKADGWTFAS
;
A
#
# COMPACT_ATOMS: atom_id res chain seq x y z
N MET A 1 56.64 -10.98 -9.68
CA MET A 1 56.75 -9.48 -9.67
C MET A 1 55.87 -8.96 -10.80
N SER A 2 54.75 -8.35 -10.50
CA SER A 2 53.78 -7.84 -11.48
C SER A 2 54.01 -6.32 -11.63
N GLU A 3 54.45 -5.89 -12.80
CA GLU A 3 54.58 -4.47 -13.14
C GLU A 3 53.22 -3.76 -13.18
N LYS A 4 52.96 -2.90 -12.22
CA LYS A 4 51.82 -1.97 -12.27
C LYS A 4 52.12 -0.90 -13.31
N LYS A 5 51.51 -0.97 -14.50
CA LYS A 5 51.56 0.11 -15.52
C LYS A 5 50.98 1.40 -14.94
N ASN A 6 51.83 2.39 -14.76
CA ASN A 6 51.48 3.73 -14.29
C ASN A 6 50.74 4.47 -15.43
N ILE A 7 49.40 4.58 -15.35
CA ILE A 7 48.60 5.28 -16.36
C ILE A 7 48.69 6.77 -16.12
N SER A 8 49.14 7.52 -17.15
CA SER A 8 49.28 8.96 -17.09
C SER A 8 47.96 9.68 -16.76
N LYS A 9 48.03 10.75 -15.93
CA LYS A 9 46.86 11.60 -15.59
C LYS A 9 46.08 12.08 -16.84
N LYS A 10 46.75 12.29 -17.97
CA LYS A 10 46.15 12.70 -19.24
C LYS A 10 45.30 11.56 -19.87
N GLU A 11 45.74 10.32 -19.73
CA GLU A 11 45.06 9.13 -20.24
C GLU A 11 43.83 8.78 -19.39
N LEU A 12 43.93 8.98 -18.07
CA LEU A 12 42.80 8.80 -17.14
C LEU A 12 41.67 9.83 -17.42
N ARG A 13 42.02 11.09 -17.70
CA ARG A 13 41.07 12.15 -18.10
C ARG A 13 40.40 11.83 -19.45
N ARG A 14 41.15 11.25 -20.39
CA ARG A 14 40.62 10.87 -21.72
C ARG A 14 39.65 9.70 -21.61
N ARG A 15 39.94 8.72 -20.76
CA ARG A 15 39.03 7.58 -20.47
C ARG A 15 37.76 8.05 -19.75
N LYS A 16 37.84 8.95 -18.77
CA LYS A 16 36.67 9.54 -18.10
C LYS A 16 35.76 10.31 -19.08
N ARG A 17 36.34 11.12 -19.98
CA ARG A 17 35.57 11.85 -21.01
C ARG A 17 34.89 10.91 -22.01
N LYS A 18 35.54 9.83 -22.44
CA LYS A 18 34.92 8.83 -23.34
C LYS A 18 33.78 8.08 -22.64
N ARG A 19 33.93 7.69 -21.37
CA ARG A 19 32.86 7.07 -20.60
C ARG A 19 31.68 8.02 -20.39
N ALA A 20 31.90 9.26 -20.03
CA ALA A 20 30.86 10.26 -19.88
C ALA A 20 30.11 10.53 -21.19
N LEU A 21 30.78 10.50 -22.34
CA LEU A 21 30.16 10.67 -23.65
C LEU A 21 29.28 9.44 -23.99
N MET A 22 29.78 8.22 -23.76
CA MET A 22 29.00 7.00 -24.00
C MET A 22 27.75 6.91 -23.13
N ILE A 23 27.85 7.33 -21.85
CA ILE A 23 26.70 7.36 -20.95
C ILE A 23 25.67 8.38 -21.44
N LYS A 24 26.08 9.59 -21.83
CA LYS A 24 25.17 10.62 -22.37
C LYS A 24 24.47 10.16 -23.66
N THR A 25 25.19 9.49 -24.55
CA THR A 25 24.62 8.95 -25.80
C THR A 25 23.64 7.80 -25.49
N GLY A 26 23.96 6.92 -24.53
CA GLY A 26 23.06 5.86 -24.09
C GLY A 26 21.76 6.39 -23.50
N ILE A 27 21.85 7.39 -22.61
CA ILE A 27 20.66 8.04 -22.00
C ILE A 27 19.80 8.70 -23.09
N LEU A 28 20.40 9.39 -24.06
CA LEU A 28 19.66 10.02 -25.17
C LEU A 28 18.90 8.98 -26.01
N CYS A 29 19.52 7.84 -26.30
CA CYS A 29 18.86 6.76 -27.06
C CYS A 29 17.69 6.17 -26.27
N VAL A 30 17.81 5.95 -24.95
CA VAL A 30 16.73 5.46 -24.09
C VAL A 30 15.57 6.45 -24.05
N LEU A 31 15.85 7.75 -23.90
CA LEU A 31 14.82 8.79 -23.92
C LEU A 31 14.06 8.86 -25.25
N LEU A 32 14.74 8.68 -26.39
CA LEU A 32 14.09 8.65 -27.70
C LEU A 32 13.19 7.43 -27.87
N VAL A 33 13.56 6.27 -27.32
CA VAL A 33 12.71 5.06 -27.35
C VAL A 33 11.48 5.24 -26.47
N ILE A 34 11.64 5.78 -25.25
CA ILE A 34 10.51 6.07 -24.35
C ILE A 34 9.54 7.07 -24.96
N PHE A 35 10.08 8.13 -25.60
CA PHE A 35 9.25 9.13 -26.27
C PHE A 35 8.49 8.56 -27.48
N GLY A 36 9.12 7.65 -28.25
CA GLY A 36 8.47 6.93 -29.36
C GLY A 36 7.35 6.00 -28.88
N ILE A 37 7.55 5.28 -27.79
CA ILE A 37 6.53 4.41 -27.17
C ILE A 37 5.37 5.25 -26.61
N GLY A 38 5.67 6.39 -25.96
CA GLY A 38 4.66 7.32 -25.44
C GLY A 38 3.75 7.89 -26.53
N ILE A 39 4.31 8.27 -27.68
CA ILE A 39 3.51 8.76 -28.83
C ILE A 39 2.64 7.63 -29.40
N TRP A 40 3.17 6.40 -29.48
CA TRP A 40 2.41 5.25 -29.99
C TRP A 40 1.26 4.86 -29.04
N ALA A 41 1.47 4.88 -27.73
CA ALA A 41 0.44 4.62 -26.72
C ALA A 41 -0.65 5.69 -26.69
N LEU A 42 -0.30 6.96 -26.86
CA LEU A 42 -1.26 8.06 -26.95
C LEU A 42 -2.08 8.01 -28.24
N ALA A 43 -1.51 7.62 -29.37
CA ALA A 43 -2.21 7.50 -30.64
C ALA A 43 -3.19 6.31 -30.69
N GLY A 44 -2.88 5.21 -29.96
CA GLY A 44 -3.78 4.05 -29.87
C GLY A 44 -4.81 4.12 -28.74
N GLY A 45 -4.56 4.95 -27.73
CA GLY A 45 -5.43 5.10 -26.55
C GLY A 45 -6.68 5.95 -26.81
N THR A 46 -6.59 6.95 -27.68
CA THR A 46 -7.69 7.88 -27.95
C THR A 46 -8.87 7.22 -28.68
N GLU A 47 -8.62 6.25 -29.56
CA GLU A 47 -9.70 5.52 -30.24
C GLU A 47 -10.49 4.59 -29.32
N LYS A 48 -9.81 3.94 -28.36
CA LYS A 48 -10.47 3.06 -27.37
C LYS A 48 -11.28 3.82 -26.31
N ILE A 49 -10.86 5.03 -25.96
CA ILE A 49 -11.59 5.88 -24.99
C ILE A 49 -12.85 6.46 -25.65
N GLN A 50 -12.79 6.85 -26.93
CA GLN A 50 -13.97 7.34 -27.65
C GLN A 50 -15.00 6.24 -27.87
N GLN A 51 -14.61 5.01 -28.20
CA GLN A 51 -15.55 3.88 -28.32
C GLN A 51 -16.25 3.54 -27.01
N LYS A 52 -15.53 3.52 -25.86
CA LYS A 52 -16.13 3.27 -24.55
C LYS A 52 -17.05 4.40 -24.06
N ALA A 53 -16.79 5.64 -24.46
CA ALA A 53 -17.68 6.77 -24.14
C ALA A 53 -18.99 6.70 -24.93
N GLN A 54 -18.91 6.33 -26.19
CA GLN A 54 -20.09 6.17 -27.06
C GLN A 54 -20.99 5.02 -26.61
N GLU A 55 -20.41 3.86 -26.21
CA GLU A 55 -21.18 2.72 -25.68
C GLU A 55 -21.89 3.04 -24.36
N LYS A 56 -21.34 3.96 -23.54
CA LYS A 56 -22.00 4.41 -22.29
C LYS A 56 -23.12 5.43 -22.52
N GLU A 57 -23.05 6.20 -23.59
CA GLU A 57 -24.09 7.18 -23.93
C GLU A 57 -25.28 6.48 -24.55
N ASP A 58 -25.07 5.45 -25.38
CA ASP A 58 -26.13 4.64 -25.99
C ASP A 58 -26.88 3.76 -24.98
N GLN A 59 -26.25 3.35 -23.87
CA GLN A 59 -26.91 2.65 -22.77
C GLN A 59 -27.75 3.57 -21.86
N LYS A 60 -27.45 4.87 -21.80
CA LYS A 60 -28.14 5.81 -20.91
C LYS A 60 -29.45 6.36 -21.51
N THR A 61 -29.67 6.19 -22.80
CA THR A 61 -30.87 6.64 -23.53
C THR A 61 -31.99 5.60 -23.63
N ALA A 62 -31.74 4.36 -23.11
CA ALA A 62 -32.74 3.27 -23.17
C ALA A 62 -33.58 3.07 -21.89
N GLU A 63 -33.33 3.81 -20.82
CA GLU A 63 -34.05 3.66 -19.56
C GLU A 63 -34.61 4.99 -19.03
N VAL A 64 -35.61 5.55 -19.70
CA VAL A 64 -36.56 6.48 -19.06
C VAL A 64 -37.94 6.28 -19.68
N ASP A 65 -38.69 5.34 -19.18
CA ASP A 65 -40.16 5.46 -19.05
C ASP A 65 -40.72 4.38 -18.12
N GLY A 66 -41.44 4.77 -17.04
CA GLY A 66 -42.20 3.80 -16.26
C GLY A 66 -42.31 4.08 -14.74
N SER A 67 -43.08 5.11 -14.40
CA SER A 67 -43.93 5.27 -13.20
C SER A 67 -43.45 4.88 -11.78
N VAL A 68 -43.46 5.93 -10.95
CA VAL A 68 -43.43 5.99 -9.49
C VAL A 68 -44.50 5.11 -8.84
N SER A 69 -44.11 4.25 -7.89
CA SER A 69 -44.93 3.89 -6.72
C SER A 69 -44.02 3.66 -5.52
N SER A 70 -44.24 4.48 -4.51
CA SER A 70 -43.62 4.38 -3.19
C SER A 70 -44.17 3.18 -2.42
N ASP A 71 -43.30 2.28 -1.98
CA ASP A 71 -43.54 1.64 -0.67
C ASP A 71 -42.22 1.19 -0.05
N SER A 72 -42.06 1.49 1.23
CA SER A 72 -40.93 1.18 2.08
C SER A 72 -41.02 -0.26 2.54
N THR A 73 -39.96 -1.07 2.30
CA THR A 73 -39.56 -2.14 3.24
C THR A 73 -38.25 -2.79 2.79
N GLY A 74 -37.27 -2.91 3.70
CA GLY A 74 -36.23 -3.95 3.76
C GLY A 74 -35.41 -4.16 2.49
N SER A 75 -34.19 -3.64 2.45
CA SER A 75 -33.18 -4.02 1.45
C SER A 75 -32.90 -5.52 1.58
N ALA A 76 -33.60 -6.33 0.80
CA ALA A 76 -33.15 -7.67 0.49
C ALA A 76 -32.06 -7.54 -0.59
N GLU A 77 -30.85 -7.90 -0.25
CA GLU A 77 -29.73 -8.01 -1.18
C GLU A 77 -30.15 -8.87 -2.38
N ALA A 78 -29.95 -8.38 -3.61
CA ALA A 78 -30.28 -9.15 -4.80
C ALA A 78 -29.51 -10.48 -4.79
N PRO A 79 -30.11 -11.63 -5.20
CA PRO A 79 -29.41 -12.91 -5.15
C PRO A 79 -28.14 -12.85 -5.99
N THR A 80 -27.00 -13.17 -5.36
CA THR A 80 -25.67 -13.19 -5.99
C THR A 80 -25.67 -14.15 -7.18
N THR A 81 -25.33 -13.68 -8.34
CA THR A 81 -25.32 -14.51 -9.56
C THR A 81 -24.14 -15.47 -9.58
N LYS A 82 -24.25 -16.61 -10.32
CA LYS A 82 -23.11 -17.52 -10.57
C LYS A 82 -21.86 -16.76 -11.03
N ALA A 83 -22.01 -15.81 -11.95
CA ALA A 83 -20.89 -15.05 -12.47
C ALA A 83 -20.20 -14.18 -11.39
N GLN A 84 -20.96 -13.60 -10.46
CA GLN A 84 -20.42 -12.86 -9.33
C GLN A 84 -19.68 -13.79 -8.37
N ILE A 85 -20.25 -14.95 -8.04
CA ILE A 85 -19.61 -15.95 -7.16
C ILE A 85 -18.30 -16.45 -7.79
N MET A 86 -18.27 -16.71 -9.09
CA MET A 86 -17.04 -17.10 -9.80
C MET A 86 -15.98 -15.99 -9.75
N ALA A 87 -16.35 -14.73 -9.95
CA ALA A 87 -15.43 -13.60 -9.86
C ALA A 87 -14.87 -13.41 -8.44
N GLU A 88 -15.70 -13.58 -7.41
CA GLU A 88 -15.28 -13.54 -6.01
C GLU A 88 -14.34 -14.70 -5.67
N ALA A 89 -14.60 -15.91 -6.18
CA ALA A 89 -13.70 -17.05 -6.03
C ALA A 89 -12.35 -16.82 -6.75
N ASP A 90 -12.37 -16.24 -7.95
CA ASP A 90 -11.15 -15.87 -8.67
C ASP A 90 -10.33 -14.83 -7.88
N ALA A 91 -10.99 -13.87 -7.24
CA ALA A 91 -10.32 -12.87 -6.39
C ALA A 91 -9.66 -13.50 -5.14
N LEU A 92 -10.33 -14.46 -4.48
CA LEU A 92 -9.75 -15.22 -3.37
C LEU A 92 -8.53 -16.04 -3.83
N ALA A 93 -8.65 -16.74 -4.95
CA ALA A 93 -7.54 -17.54 -5.50
C ALA A 93 -6.34 -16.67 -5.90
N GLN A 94 -6.55 -15.43 -6.37
CA GLN A 94 -5.47 -14.49 -6.68
C GLN A 94 -4.65 -14.13 -5.45
N THR A 95 -5.23 -14.15 -4.27
CA THR A 95 -4.54 -13.92 -2.98
C THR A 95 -4.17 -15.22 -2.27
N TYR A 96 -4.08 -16.32 -3.00
CA TYR A 96 -3.71 -17.67 -2.49
C TYR A 96 -4.74 -18.32 -1.55
N ASP A 97 -5.91 -17.74 -1.36
CA ASP A 97 -7.01 -18.34 -0.58
C ASP A 97 -7.79 -19.35 -1.45
N TYR A 98 -7.10 -20.46 -1.78
CA TYR A 98 -7.69 -21.50 -2.61
C TYR A 98 -8.81 -22.26 -1.90
N ASP A 99 -8.74 -22.42 -0.58
CA ASP A 99 -9.79 -23.08 0.20
C ASP A 99 -11.05 -22.23 0.22
N GLY A 100 -10.95 -20.92 0.48
CA GLY A 100 -12.07 -19.99 0.39
C GLY A 100 -12.65 -19.90 -1.03
N ALA A 101 -11.80 -19.90 -2.05
CA ALA A 101 -12.25 -19.92 -3.45
C ALA A 101 -13.05 -21.19 -3.79
N ILE A 102 -12.58 -22.37 -3.35
CA ILE A 102 -13.25 -23.65 -3.56
C ILE A 102 -14.60 -23.68 -2.81
N GLU A 103 -14.62 -23.27 -1.54
CA GLU A 103 -15.84 -23.20 -0.73
C GLU A 103 -16.88 -22.26 -1.38
N LYS A 104 -16.44 -21.09 -1.84
CA LYS A 104 -17.27 -20.12 -2.55
C LYS A 104 -17.92 -20.71 -3.80
N LEU A 105 -17.15 -21.41 -4.64
CA LEU A 105 -17.66 -22.09 -5.83
C LEU A 105 -18.65 -23.20 -5.49
N GLN A 106 -18.36 -23.97 -4.45
CA GLN A 106 -19.23 -25.07 -4.00
C GLN A 106 -20.55 -24.60 -3.38
N SER A 107 -20.63 -23.33 -2.95
CA SER A 107 -21.86 -22.72 -2.42
C SER A 107 -22.93 -22.45 -3.48
N VAL A 108 -22.58 -22.51 -4.78
CA VAL A 108 -23.54 -22.31 -5.88
C VAL A 108 -24.51 -23.46 -5.96
N GLU A 109 -25.79 -23.18 -6.07
CA GLU A 109 -26.81 -24.20 -6.27
C GLU A 109 -26.53 -24.98 -7.58
N GLY A 110 -26.46 -26.31 -7.49
CA GLY A 110 -26.11 -27.19 -8.62
C GLY A 110 -24.63 -27.27 -8.95
N ALA A 111 -23.75 -26.71 -8.13
CA ALA A 111 -22.29 -26.72 -8.33
C ALA A 111 -21.72 -28.12 -8.68
N ALA A 112 -22.25 -29.18 -8.06
CA ALA A 112 -21.78 -30.56 -8.28
C ALA A 112 -22.00 -31.10 -9.70
N THR A 113 -22.86 -30.44 -10.50
CA THR A 113 -23.16 -30.82 -11.89
C THR A 113 -22.81 -29.75 -12.91
N ASP A 114 -22.33 -28.59 -12.46
CA ASP A 114 -21.93 -27.48 -13.31
C ASP A 114 -20.47 -27.67 -13.80
N ALA A 115 -20.30 -27.84 -15.10
CA ALA A 115 -18.99 -28.16 -15.69
C ALA A 115 -17.92 -27.06 -15.47
N ASP A 116 -18.31 -25.79 -15.48
CA ASP A 116 -17.40 -24.66 -15.27
C ASP A 116 -16.90 -24.65 -13.82
N ILE A 117 -17.82 -24.83 -12.86
CA ILE A 117 -17.50 -24.87 -11.43
C ILE A 117 -16.61 -26.07 -11.12
N ILE A 118 -16.97 -27.25 -11.63
CA ILE A 118 -16.18 -28.48 -11.44
C ILE A 118 -14.75 -28.27 -11.95
N THR A 119 -14.60 -27.64 -13.12
CA THR A 119 -13.28 -27.36 -13.72
C THR A 119 -12.47 -26.40 -12.85
N LYS A 120 -13.08 -25.31 -12.38
CA LYS A 120 -12.42 -24.33 -11.51
C LYS A 120 -12.02 -24.91 -10.15
N VAL A 121 -12.91 -25.67 -9.53
CA VAL A 121 -12.61 -26.38 -8.26
C VAL A 121 -11.43 -27.33 -8.43
N ALA A 122 -11.36 -28.07 -9.54
CA ALA A 122 -10.23 -28.95 -9.83
C ALA A 122 -8.92 -28.18 -10.04
N GLU A 123 -8.96 -27.03 -10.74
CA GLU A 123 -7.83 -26.13 -10.94
C GLU A 123 -7.30 -25.60 -9.60
N TYR A 124 -8.17 -25.02 -8.77
CA TYR A 124 -7.75 -24.47 -7.48
C TYR A 124 -7.28 -25.52 -6.50
N THR A 125 -7.92 -26.71 -6.48
CA THR A 125 -7.45 -27.85 -5.70
C THR A 125 -6.04 -28.26 -6.11
N SER A 126 -5.80 -28.39 -7.41
CA SER A 126 -4.47 -28.77 -7.93
C SER A 126 -3.41 -27.74 -7.60
N THR A 127 -3.75 -26.44 -7.70
CA THR A 127 -2.82 -25.35 -7.39
C THR A 127 -2.51 -25.29 -5.89
N ARG A 128 -3.53 -25.41 -5.05
CA ARG A 128 -3.39 -25.48 -3.58
C ARG A 128 -2.48 -26.64 -3.16
N ASP A 129 -2.73 -27.83 -3.70
CA ASP A 129 -2.00 -29.05 -3.34
C ASP A 129 -0.54 -29.03 -3.82
N ALA A 130 -0.21 -28.16 -4.79
CA ALA A 130 1.15 -27.89 -5.24
C ALA A 130 1.88 -26.81 -4.42
N CYS A 131 1.19 -26.09 -3.56
CA CYS A 131 1.81 -25.10 -2.68
C CYS A 131 2.70 -25.78 -1.62
N VAL A 132 3.77 -25.09 -1.24
CA VAL A 132 4.72 -25.54 -0.21
C VAL A 132 4.58 -24.71 1.05
N ARG A 133 4.76 -25.34 2.21
CA ARG A 133 4.71 -24.63 3.50
C ARG A 133 5.91 -23.71 3.63
N VAL A 134 5.64 -22.46 3.96
CA VAL A 134 6.67 -21.45 4.25
C VAL A 134 7.35 -21.76 5.58
N ASN A 135 8.68 -21.66 5.62
CA ASN A 135 9.41 -21.67 6.88
C ASN A 135 9.26 -20.29 7.54
N VAL A 136 8.43 -20.17 8.58
CA VAL A 136 8.15 -18.90 9.25
C VAL A 136 9.40 -18.26 9.89
N ASN A 137 10.44 -19.05 10.18
CA ASN A 137 11.72 -18.55 10.71
C ASN A 137 12.59 -17.85 9.64
N GLU A 138 12.23 -17.97 8.37
CA GLU A 138 12.91 -17.32 7.23
C GLU A 138 12.11 -16.16 6.65
N VAL A 139 10.96 -15.82 7.23
CA VAL A 139 10.14 -14.70 6.79
C VAL A 139 10.89 -13.38 7.00
N THR A 140 11.03 -12.62 5.94
CA THR A 140 11.69 -11.31 5.97
C THR A 140 10.78 -10.27 6.63
N HIS A 141 11.29 -9.48 7.58
CA HIS A 141 10.59 -8.31 8.09
C HIS A 141 11.18 -7.05 7.48
N ILE A 142 10.31 -6.21 6.94
CA ILE A 142 10.63 -4.89 6.43
C ILE A 142 9.83 -3.87 7.21
N PHE A 143 10.46 -2.74 7.53
CA PHE A 143 9.77 -1.63 8.18
C PHE A 143 10.12 -0.31 7.51
N TYR A 144 9.20 0.65 7.61
CA TYR A 144 9.39 2.03 7.18
C TYR A 144 8.88 2.99 8.26
N HIS A 145 9.46 4.18 8.29
CA HIS A 145 8.85 5.37 8.87
C HIS A 145 8.03 6.09 7.80
N SER A 146 7.46 7.25 8.12
CA SER A 146 6.79 8.10 7.13
C SER A 146 7.69 8.41 5.95
N LEU A 147 7.13 8.40 4.74
CA LEU A 147 7.90 8.57 3.52
C LEU A 147 8.20 10.04 3.20
N VAL A 148 9.33 10.26 2.56
CA VAL A 148 9.72 11.57 2.01
C VAL A 148 9.12 11.73 0.62
N VAL A 149 8.22 12.73 0.48
CA VAL A 149 7.59 13.13 -0.78
C VAL A 149 8.50 14.07 -1.57
N ASP A 150 9.15 15.02 -0.88
CA ASP A 150 10.09 15.98 -1.48
C ASP A 150 11.50 15.82 -0.88
N PRO A 151 12.41 15.10 -1.56
CA PRO A 151 13.77 14.89 -1.09
C PRO A 151 14.59 16.18 -0.93
N GLN A 152 14.26 17.25 -1.70
CA GLN A 152 14.98 18.52 -1.58
C GLN A 152 14.73 19.18 -0.22
N LYS A 153 13.53 19.07 0.30
CA LYS A 153 13.17 19.58 1.62
C LYS A 153 13.71 18.71 2.76
N ALA A 154 13.72 17.39 2.58
CA ALA A 154 14.16 16.46 3.61
C ALA A 154 15.69 16.40 3.77
N PHE A 155 16.43 16.24 2.65
CA PHE A 155 17.83 15.80 2.67
C PHE A 155 18.86 16.90 2.36
N TYR A 156 18.42 18.05 1.85
CA TYR A 156 19.36 19.08 1.38
C TYR A 156 19.29 20.40 2.16
N GLN A 157 18.64 20.40 3.32
CA GLN A 157 18.63 21.55 4.21
C GLN A 157 19.79 21.46 5.21
N ASP A 158 20.38 22.61 5.55
CA ASP A 158 21.46 22.69 6.54
C ASP A 158 20.87 22.85 7.95
N ASN A 159 20.42 21.72 8.53
CA ASN A 159 19.99 21.69 9.92
C ASN A 159 20.26 20.30 10.56
N ALA A 160 20.13 20.22 11.89
CA ALA A 160 20.47 19.05 12.68
C ALA A 160 19.61 17.81 12.33
N GLN A 161 18.38 17.99 11.86
CA GLN A 161 17.45 16.89 11.55
C GLN A 161 17.78 16.21 10.22
N THR A 162 18.40 16.93 9.27
CA THR A 162 18.75 16.39 7.95
C THR A 162 19.60 15.12 8.04
N ALA A 163 20.54 15.07 9.00
CA ALA A 163 21.36 13.86 9.20
C ALA A 163 20.52 12.66 9.62
N GLY A 164 19.51 12.85 10.47
CA GLY A 164 18.55 11.82 10.87
C GLY A 164 17.69 11.37 9.69
N PHE A 165 17.14 12.29 8.91
CA PHE A 165 16.34 11.94 7.73
C PHE A 165 17.15 11.15 6.70
N CYS A 166 18.39 11.55 6.42
CA CYS A 166 19.29 10.79 5.53
C CYS A 166 19.61 9.38 6.05
N GLN A 167 19.51 9.14 7.33
CA GLN A 167 19.80 7.85 7.97
C GLN A 167 18.60 6.92 8.05
N TRP A 168 17.39 7.46 8.27
CA TRP A 168 16.21 6.67 8.65
C TRP A 168 15.06 6.75 7.66
N MET A 169 14.98 7.79 6.82
CA MET A 169 13.83 8.01 5.97
C MET A 169 14.05 7.45 4.56
N THR A 170 12.97 6.94 4.00
CA THR A 170 12.89 6.43 2.63
C THR A 170 12.01 7.39 1.81
N THR A 171 12.36 7.64 0.55
CA THR A 171 11.52 8.42 -0.35
C THR A 171 10.37 7.59 -0.92
N VAL A 172 9.32 8.26 -1.39
CA VAL A 172 8.21 7.61 -2.13
C VAL A 172 8.76 6.83 -3.34
N ASP A 173 9.70 7.39 -4.09
CA ASP A 173 10.29 6.72 -5.26
C ASP A 173 11.06 5.45 -4.86
N GLU A 174 11.83 5.50 -3.77
CA GLU A 174 12.55 4.33 -3.25
C GLU A 174 11.58 3.27 -2.73
N PHE A 175 10.53 3.65 -1.99
CA PHE A 175 9.49 2.73 -1.52
C PHE A 175 8.84 2.00 -2.70
N ASN A 176 8.41 2.73 -3.71
CA ASN A 176 7.81 2.14 -4.91
C ASN A 176 8.79 1.20 -5.64
N ALA A 177 10.05 1.61 -5.78
CA ALA A 177 11.07 0.79 -6.42
C ALA A 177 11.41 -0.49 -5.62
N ILE A 178 11.45 -0.41 -4.28
CA ILE A 178 11.69 -1.55 -3.39
C ILE A 178 10.49 -2.51 -3.46
N THR A 179 9.27 -2.00 -3.37
CA THR A 179 8.03 -2.78 -3.44
C THR A 179 7.95 -3.55 -4.76
N GLN A 180 8.19 -2.88 -5.89
CA GLN A 180 8.23 -3.52 -7.20
C GLN A 180 9.32 -4.60 -7.29
N GLN A 181 10.54 -4.30 -6.83
CA GLN A 181 11.63 -5.29 -6.86
C GLN A 181 11.37 -6.50 -5.96
N MET A 182 10.70 -6.32 -4.83
CA MET A 182 10.31 -7.44 -3.98
C MET A 182 9.30 -8.33 -4.69
N TYR A 183 8.27 -7.74 -5.28
CA TYR A 183 7.28 -8.46 -6.07
C TYR A 183 7.92 -9.23 -7.23
N ASP A 184 8.80 -8.59 -8.01
CA ASP A 184 9.53 -9.21 -9.13
C ASP A 184 10.41 -10.39 -8.69
N ARG A 185 10.87 -10.39 -7.43
CA ARG A 185 11.66 -11.47 -6.81
C ARG A 185 10.81 -12.53 -6.13
N GLY A 186 9.48 -12.46 -6.29
CA GLY A 186 8.53 -13.42 -5.77
C GLY A 186 8.22 -13.29 -4.28
N TYR A 187 8.45 -12.12 -3.66
CA TYR A 187 8.00 -11.89 -2.31
C TYR A 187 6.50 -11.62 -2.28
N VAL A 188 5.84 -12.21 -1.28
CA VAL A 188 4.40 -12.11 -1.01
C VAL A 188 4.24 -11.62 0.43
N MET A 189 3.48 -10.53 0.61
CA MET A 189 3.21 -10.00 1.95
C MET A 189 2.23 -10.91 2.68
N VAL A 190 2.58 -11.27 3.92
CA VAL A 190 1.74 -12.04 4.84
C VAL A 190 1.44 -11.20 6.08
N SER A 191 0.34 -11.46 6.76
CA SER A 191 0.09 -10.82 8.05
C SER A 191 1.07 -11.34 9.10
N ILE A 192 1.50 -10.49 10.02
CA ILE A 192 2.30 -10.92 11.16
C ILE A 192 1.54 -11.97 12.00
N ASN A 193 0.20 -11.92 12.00
CA ASN A 193 -0.65 -12.87 12.71
C ASN A 193 -0.64 -14.27 12.05
N ASP A 194 -0.30 -14.37 10.76
CA ASP A 194 -0.21 -15.65 10.06
C ASP A 194 1.05 -16.43 10.44
N LEU A 195 2.04 -15.77 11.06
CA LEU A 195 3.28 -16.42 11.49
C LEU A 195 3.10 -17.32 12.72
N VAL A 196 2.01 -17.11 13.48
CA VAL A 196 1.76 -17.80 14.74
C VAL A 196 0.32 -18.27 14.81
N LYS A 197 0.14 -19.55 15.08
CA LYS A 197 -1.15 -20.16 15.34
C LYS A 197 -1.36 -20.26 16.85
N LYS A 198 -2.44 -19.67 17.33
CA LYS A 198 -2.87 -19.76 18.72
C LYS A 198 -3.96 -20.81 18.85
N THR A 199 -3.76 -21.80 19.73
CA THR A 199 -4.77 -22.78 20.12
C THR A 199 -5.06 -22.65 21.60
N VAL A 200 -6.28 -23.00 22.02
CA VAL A 200 -6.73 -22.96 23.40
C VAL A 200 -7.37 -24.29 23.70
N ASP A 201 -6.85 -25.02 24.70
CA ASP A 201 -7.38 -26.29 25.15
C ASP A 201 -8.70 -26.11 25.94
N ASP A 202 -9.42 -27.20 26.16
CA ASP A 202 -10.68 -27.19 26.91
C ASP A 202 -10.54 -26.67 28.36
N ASP A 203 -9.36 -26.76 28.95
CA ASP A 203 -9.03 -26.22 30.27
C ASP A 203 -8.61 -24.74 30.28
N GLY A 204 -8.59 -24.10 29.10
CA GLY A 204 -8.18 -22.71 28.91
C GLY A 204 -6.67 -22.50 28.73
N THR A 205 -5.87 -23.55 28.65
CA THR A 205 -4.43 -23.46 28.39
C THR A 205 -4.19 -22.98 26.97
N VAL A 206 -3.34 -21.95 26.83
CA VAL A 206 -3.01 -21.33 25.53
C VAL A 206 -1.70 -21.89 25.01
N HIS A 207 -1.72 -22.37 23.79
CA HIS A 207 -0.54 -22.83 23.04
C HIS A 207 -0.28 -21.93 21.84
N TYR A 208 0.99 -21.77 21.49
CA TYR A 208 1.43 -21.07 20.27
C TYR A 208 2.29 -22.02 19.44
N GLU A 209 1.97 -22.14 18.18
CA GLU A 209 2.66 -22.96 17.20
C GLU A 209 3.05 -22.09 16.00
N GLU A 210 3.96 -22.59 15.16
CA GLU A 210 4.26 -21.94 13.88
C GLU A 210 3.02 -21.89 13.00
N GLY A 211 2.80 -20.76 12.33
CA GLY A 211 1.72 -20.56 11.40
C GLY A 211 1.77 -21.49 10.18
N ASP A 212 0.65 -21.65 9.53
CA ASP A 212 0.47 -22.52 8.38
C ASP A 212 0.28 -21.67 7.11
N ILE A 213 1.37 -21.11 6.57
CA ILE A 213 1.38 -20.33 5.33
C ILE A 213 1.82 -21.26 4.19
N TYR A 214 1.02 -21.32 3.13
CA TYR A 214 1.31 -22.12 1.95
C TYR A 214 1.36 -21.23 0.70
N LEU A 215 2.49 -21.23 -0.01
CA LEU A 215 2.71 -20.45 -1.22
C LEU A 215 3.21 -21.34 -2.36
N PRO A 216 3.00 -20.97 -3.63
CA PRO A 216 3.62 -21.65 -4.76
C PRO A 216 5.14 -21.74 -4.60
N GLU A 217 5.75 -22.82 -5.11
CA GLU A 217 7.20 -23.02 -5.06
C GLU A 217 7.95 -21.82 -5.64
N GLY A 218 8.97 -21.35 -4.92
CA GLY A 218 9.79 -20.18 -5.30
C GLY A 218 9.26 -18.83 -4.79
N LYS A 219 8.03 -18.74 -4.35
CA LYS A 219 7.54 -17.54 -3.63
C LYS A 219 8.13 -17.47 -2.21
N LYS A 220 8.23 -16.26 -1.66
CA LYS A 220 8.85 -15.98 -0.35
C LYS A 220 7.93 -15.07 0.45
N ALA A 221 7.71 -15.39 1.72
CA ALA A 221 6.91 -14.54 2.59
C ALA A 221 7.71 -13.37 3.16
N PHE A 222 7.06 -12.21 3.33
CA PHE A 222 7.56 -11.10 4.14
C PHE A 222 6.42 -10.46 4.93
N VAL A 223 6.77 -9.81 6.04
CA VAL A 223 5.88 -8.96 6.81
C VAL A 223 6.31 -7.51 6.71
N LEU A 224 5.35 -6.60 6.74
CA LEU A 224 5.55 -5.16 6.71
C LEU A 224 5.09 -4.52 8.01
N SER A 225 5.92 -3.65 8.59
CA SER A 225 5.48 -2.73 9.64
C SER A 225 5.77 -1.27 9.26
N LEU A 226 4.97 -0.37 9.84
CA LEU A 226 5.16 1.08 9.72
C LEU A 226 5.38 1.62 11.13
N ASP A 227 6.56 2.18 11.35
CA ASP A 227 6.96 2.66 12.65
C ASP A 227 6.61 4.14 12.82
N ASP A 228 6.17 4.49 14.01
CA ASP A 228 5.77 5.82 14.46
C ASP A 228 4.46 6.34 13.84
N LEU A 229 4.40 6.61 12.58
CA LEU A 229 3.27 7.19 11.81
C LEU A 229 2.54 8.32 12.57
N SER A 230 3.33 9.16 13.25
CA SER A 230 2.84 10.26 14.09
C SER A 230 2.86 11.61 13.38
N TYR A 231 3.64 11.75 12.29
CA TYR A 231 3.84 13.00 11.57
C TYR A 231 4.20 14.13 12.52
N TYR A 232 5.36 13.98 13.17
CA TYR A 232 5.86 14.88 14.19
C TYR A 232 5.99 16.34 13.71
N HIS A 233 5.88 17.31 14.59
CA HIS A 233 6.13 18.74 14.26
C HIS A 233 7.50 18.96 13.63
N SER A 234 8.50 18.14 13.98
CA SER A 234 9.82 18.19 13.35
C SER A 234 9.80 17.84 11.85
N TYR A 235 8.70 17.29 11.33
CA TYR A 235 8.51 16.96 9.90
C TYR A 235 7.84 18.09 9.12
N ASP A 236 7.27 19.10 9.80
CA ASP A 236 6.59 20.22 9.15
C ASP A 236 7.50 20.96 8.19
N GLY A 237 7.05 21.14 6.94
CA GLY A 237 7.82 21.77 5.87
C GLY A 237 9.02 20.96 5.38
N ARG A 238 9.17 19.69 5.81
CA ARG A 238 10.31 18.81 5.46
C ARG A 238 10.00 17.85 4.31
N GLY A 239 8.93 18.08 3.56
CA GLY A 239 8.57 17.28 2.40
C GLY A 239 8.02 15.91 2.75
N ILE A 240 7.37 15.78 3.89
CA ILE A 240 6.67 14.60 4.40
C ILE A 240 5.18 14.95 4.49
N ALA A 241 4.28 13.96 4.38
CA ALA A 241 2.85 14.17 4.58
C ALA A 241 2.56 14.77 5.96
N SER A 242 1.48 15.52 6.09
CA SER A 242 1.11 16.17 7.37
C SER A 242 0.27 15.27 8.27
N LYS A 243 -0.58 14.42 7.68
CA LYS A 243 -1.40 13.44 8.40
C LYS A 243 -2.08 12.45 7.46
N MET A 244 -2.59 11.37 8.04
CA MET A 244 -3.54 10.47 7.40
C MET A 244 -4.96 11.05 7.48
N VAL A 245 -5.76 10.81 6.44
CA VAL A 245 -7.17 11.19 6.38
C VAL A 245 -7.97 10.09 5.70
N VAL A 246 -9.30 10.19 5.78
CA VAL A 246 -10.20 9.33 4.98
C VAL A 246 -10.54 10.06 3.69
N GLY A 247 -10.27 9.45 2.55
CA GLY A 247 -10.61 9.99 1.23
C GLY A 247 -12.11 9.96 0.93
N ASP A 248 -12.51 10.58 -0.18
CA ASP A 248 -13.91 10.61 -0.64
C ASP A 248 -14.47 9.20 -0.95
N ASP A 249 -13.59 8.25 -1.24
CA ASP A 249 -13.89 6.83 -1.47
C ASP A 249 -13.98 6.01 -0.18
N GLY A 250 -13.78 6.63 0.99
CA GLY A 250 -13.76 6.00 2.30
C GLY A 250 -12.46 5.28 2.64
N LYS A 251 -11.44 5.30 1.76
CA LYS A 251 -10.14 4.66 1.99
C LYS A 251 -9.15 5.59 2.71
N PRO A 252 -8.16 5.02 3.44
CA PRO A 252 -7.08 5.80 4.02
C PRO A 252 -6.24 6.49 2.94
N THR A 253 -5.95 7.77 3.13
CA THR A 253 -5.05 8.54 2.26
C THR A 253 -4.31 9.59 3.11
N CYS A 254 -3.52 10.48 2.48
CA CYS A 254 -2.73 11.46 3.20
C CYS A 254 -3.05 12.88 2.77
N GLU A 255 -2.87 13.84 3.68
CA GLU A 255 -2.71 15.26 3.34
C GLU A 255 -1.23 15.61 3.17
N TYR A 256 -0.95 16.48 2.21
CA TYR A 256 0.37 17.07 1.99
C TYR A 256 0.23 18.59 1.82
N ILE A 257 1.06 19.34 2.54
CA ILE A 257 1.06 20.82 2.49
C ILE A 257 2.11 21.27 1.48
N GLN A 258 1.67 21.92 0.41
CA GLN A 258 2.53 22.49 -0.64
C GLN A 258 3.24 23.78 -0.18
N ASP A 259 4.18 24.29 -0.97
CA ASP A 259 4.98 25.48 -0.65
C ASP A 259 4.15 26.76 -0.50
N ASP A 260 3.04 26.83 -1.20
CA ASP A 260 2.10 27.96 -1.13
C ASP A 260 1.06 27.83 0.00
N GLY A 261 1.18 26.76 0.83
CA GLY A 261 0.25 26.45 1.91
C GLY A 261 -1.00 25.70 1.46
N THR A 262 -1.14 25.38 0.18
CA THR A 262 -2.28 24.58 -0.30
C THR A 262 -2.17 23.15 0.24
N VAL A 263 -3.27 22.66 0.83
CA VAL A 263 -3.40 21.27 1.27
C VAL A 263 -3.95 20.43 0.13
N VAL A 264 -3.24 19.37 -0.22
CA VAL A 264 -3.65 18.40 -1.23
C VAL A 264 -3.76 17.01 -0.63
N THR A 265 -4.69 16.20 -1.15
CA THR A 265 -4.92 14.84 -0.69
C THR A 265 -4.40 13.85 -1.73
N GLY A 266 -3.74 12.78 -1.28
CA GLY A 266 -3.19 11.77 -2.19
C GLY A 266 -2.37 10.69 -1.50
N ALA A 267 -1.82 9.78 -2.30
CA ALA A 267 -0.96 8.69 -1.83
C ALA A 267 0.47 9.20 -1.56
N TYR A 268 0.66 9.79 -0.41
CA TYR A 268 1.94 10.40 -0.01
C TYR A 268 2.70 9.60 1.04
N ASP A 269 2.16 8.44 1.49
CA ASP A 269 2.83 7.57 2.47
C ASP A 269 2.52 6.08 2.21
N CYS A 270 3.14 5.20 2.98
CA CYS A 270 3.16 3.75 2.79
C CYS A 270 1.77 3.13 2.64
N ILE A 271 0.78 3.49 3.47
CA ILE A 271 -0.55 2.87 3.46
C ILE A 271 -1.22 3.02 2.09
N PRO A 272 -1.55 4.23 1.61
CA PRO A 272 -2.24 4.36 0.34
C PRO A 272 -1.40 3.91 -0.86
N LEU A 273 -0.07 4.01 -0.80
CA LEU A 273 0.80 3.52 -1.87
C LEU A 273 0.82 1.99 -1.95
N MET A 274 0.86 1.30 -0.80
CA MET A 274 0.80 -0.15 -0.75
C MET A 274 -0.58 -0.66 -1.20
N ASP A 275 -1.66 0.01 -0.81
CA ASP A 275 -3.02 -0.38 -1.21
C ASP A 275 -3.21 -0.23 -2.73
N GLN A 276 -2.69 0.86 -3.34
CA GLN A 276 -2.66 1.01 -4.80
C GLN A 276 -1.82 -0.09 -5.48
N PHE A 277 -0.70 -0.47 -4.88
CA PHE A 277 0.14 -1.56 -5.40
C PHE A 277 -0.59 -2.90 -5.35
N ILE A 278 -1.27 -3.21 -4.25
CA ILE A 278 -2.05 -4.45 -4.08
C ILE A 278 -3.25 -4.49 -5.03
N GLU A 279 -3.92 -3.36 -5.26
CA GLU A 279 -5.02 -3.27 -6.23
C GLU A 279 -4.55 -3.59 -7.65
N ALA A 280 -3.33 -3.17 -8.01
CA ALA A 280 -2.71 -3.50 -9.29
C ALA A 280 -2.14 -4.94 -9.35
N HIS A 281 -1.74 -5.49 -8.21
CA HIS A 281 -1.07 -6.78 -8.06
C HIS A 281 -1.68 -7.59 -6.89
N PRO A 282 -2.89 -8.14 -7.03
CA PRO A 282 -3.55 -8.88 -5.95
C PRO A 282 -2.73 -10.07 -5.43
N ASP A 283 -1.91 -10.69 -6.30
CA ASP A 283 -1.00 -11.79 -5.95
C ASP A 283 0.28 -11.35 -5.20
N ALA A 284 0.40 -10.06 -4.88
CA ALA A 284 1.46 -9.55 -4.01
C ALA A 284 1.21 -9.85 -2.53
N VAL A 285 0.00 -10.28 -2.15
CA VAL A 285 -0.41 -10.50 -0.77
C VAL A 285 -1.07 -11.86 -0.57
N TYR A 286 -0.87 -12.44 0.61
CA TYR A 286 -1.49 -13.69 1.06
C TYR A 286 -2.79 -13.39 1.81
N HIS A 287 -3.91 -13.97 1.40
CA HIS A 287 -5.24 -13.81 2.03
C HIS A 287 -5.61 -12.34 2.31
N ASN A 288 -5.35 -11.46 1.34
CA ASN A 288 -5.56 -10.01 1.47
C ASN A 288 -4.80 -9.35 2.64
N ALA A 289 -3.67 -9.93 3.06
CA ALA A 289 -2.85 -9.39 4.14
C ALA A 289 -2.48 -7.92 3.93
N ARG A 290 -2.38 -7.19 5.03
CA ARG A 290 -1.81 -5.85 5.12
C ARG A 290 -0.70 -5.83 6.16
N GLY A 291 0.01 -4.72 6.21
CA GLY A 291 1.04 -4.50 7.21
C GLY A 291 0.48 -4.16 8.60
N THR A 292 1.40 -3.90 9.53
CA THR A 292 1.10 -3.49 10.89
C THR A 292 1.63 -2.08 11.13
N VAL A 293 0.77 -1.20 11.63
CA VAL A 293 1.16 0.16 12.05
C VAL A 293 1.54 0.11 13.54
N ALA A 294 2.81 0.35 13.84
CA ALA A 294 3.34 0.39 15.20
C ALA A 294 3.35 1.83 15.71
N LEU A 295 2.36 2.18 16.53
CA LEU A 295 2.16 3.55 17.05
C LEU A 295 2.97 3.76 18.32
N THR A 296 3.72 4.87 18.41
CA THR A 296 4.43 5.29 19.62
C THR A 296 3.58 6.16 20.53
N GLY A 297 2.64 6.91 19.96
CA GLY A 297 1.77 7.84 20.69
C GLY A 297 2.42 9.17 21.05
N TYR A 298 3.74 9.30 20.95
CA TYR A 298 4.43 10.56 21.17
C TYR A 298 3.96 11.60 20.13
N ASP A 299 3.63 12.80 20.58
CA ASP A 299 3.06 13.88 19.77
C ASP A 299 1.65 13.57 19.22
N GLY A 300 1.18 12.34 19.38
CA GLY A 300 -0.09 11.82 18.90
C GLY A 300 0.06 10.70 17.90
N ILE A 301 -1.00 10.41 17.12
CA ILE A 301 -1.05 9.33 16.14
C ILE A 301 -1.60 9.81 14.80
N LEU A 302 -1.13 9.25 13.70
CA LEU A 302 -1.65 9.48 12.34
C LEU A 302 -1.65 10.95 11.90
N GLY A 303 -0.88 11.81 12.58
CA GLY A 303 -0.83 13.26 12.35
C GLY A 303 -1.82 14.09 13.20
N TYR A 304 -2.60 13.42 14.03
CA TYR A 304 -3.51 14.04 14.99
C TYR A 304 -2.84 14.19 16.36
N ARG A 305 -3.01 15.35 17.01
CA ARG A 305 -2.36 15.69 18.28
C ARG A 305 -3.12 15.09 19.45
N THR A 306 -3.11 13.77 19.55
CA THR A 306 -3.87 12.99 20.54
C THR A 306 -3.10 12.69 21.82
N ASP A 307 -1.83 13.09 21.91
CA ASP A 307 -1.05 12.98 23.14
C ASP A 307 -1.74 13.76 24.28
N GLY A 308 -1.77 13.17 25.47
CA GLY A 308 -2.45 13.74 26.64
C GLY A 308 -1.92 15.10 27.08
N ASP A 309 -0.67 15.40 26.79
CA ASP A 309 -0.03 16.68 27.14
C ASP A 309 -0.69 17.87 26.40
N TYR A 310 -1.20 17.68 25.21
CA TYR A 310 -2.00 18.70 24.51
C TYR A 310 -3.31 19.01 25.21
N LYS A 311 -3.94 18.04 25.89
CA LYS A 311 -5.17 18.21 26.65
C LYS A 311 -4.92 18.94 27.97
N THR A 312 -3.93 18.47 28.70
CA THR A 312 -3.62 19.00 30.04
C THR A 312 -2.88 20.32 29.98
N ARG A 313 -2.17 20.60 28.91
CA ARG A 313 -1.24 21.74 28.75
C ARG A 313 -0.07 21.68 29.73
N GLU A 314 0.28 20.48 30.21
CA GLU A 314 1.39 20.19 31.09
C GLU A 314 2.50 19.50 30.28
N ASP A 315 3.74 19.69 30.71
CA ASP A 315 4.95 19.05 30.14
C ASP A 315 5.16 19.22 28.62
N LEU A 316 4.57 20.25 28.01
CA LEU A 316 4.69 20.58 26.60
C LEU A 316 6.11 21.00 26.23
N THR A 317 6.59 20.53 25.08
CA THR A 317 7.80 21.02 24.42
C THR A 317 7.58 22.41 23.80
N ASP A 318 8.66 23.14 23.51
CA ASP A 318 8.59 24.45 22.85
C ASP A 318 7.86 24.37 21.51
N ASP A 319 8.04 23.29 20.74
CA ASP A 319 7.38 23.06 19.44
C ASP A 319 5.87 22.84 19.61
N GLN A 320 5.47 22.06 20.63
CA GLN A 320 4.06 21.83 20.94
C GLN A 320 3.36 23.12 21.40
N VAL A 321 4.02 23.93 22.24
CA VAL A 321 3.50 25.25 22.64
C VAL A 321 3.33 26.16 21.43
N ALA A 322 4.35 26.26 20.58
CA ALA A 322 4.30 27.10 19.38
C ALA A 322 3.18 26.66 18.42
N TRP A 323 2.99 25.34 18.27
CA TRP A 323 1.90 24.81 17.46
C TRP A 323 0.53 25.17 18.04
N LEU A 324 0.33 25.02 19.36
CA LEU A 324 -0.92 25.37 20.02
C LEU A 324 -1.25 26.87 19.94
N ASP A 325 -0.24 27.73 20.03
CA ASP A 325 -0.39 29.18 19.87
C ASP A 325 -0.84 29.54 18.43
N ALA A 326 -0.39 28.78 17.45
CA ALA A 326 -0.81 28.93 16.05
C ALA A 326 -2.20 28.34 15.77
N HIS A 327 -2.74 27.48 16.67
CA HIS A 327 -4.02 26.80 16.52
C HIS A 327 -4.93 27.07 17.71
N PRO A 328 -5.41 28.33 17.93
CA PRO A 328 -6.19 28.71 19.11
C PRO A 328 -7.54 27.99 19.23
N ASP A 329 -8.07 27.49 18.10
CA ASP A 329 -9.33 26.73 18.06
C ASP A 329 -9.14 25.23 18.23
N PHE A 330 -7.93 24.77 18.60
CA PHE A 330 -7.62 23.36 18.82
C PHE A 330 -8.50 22.74 19.91
N ASP A 331 -9.10 21.61 19.60
CA ASP A 331 -9.98 20.84 20.48
C ASP A 331 -9.48 19.38 20.50
N TRP A 332 -8.88 18.98 21.63
CA TRP A 332 -8.28 17.65 21.79
C TRP A 332 -9.30 16.51 21.64
N ASP A 333 -10.52 16.67 22.11
CA ASP A 333 -11.54 15.63 22.01
C ASP A 333 -11.94 15.40 20.53
N LYS A 334 -12.01 16.46 19.73
CA LYS A 334 -12.23 16.35 18.28
C LYS A 334 -11.05 15.71 17.55
N GLU A 335 -9.81 16.07 17.92
CA GLU A 335 -8.62 15.42 17.36
C GLU A 335 -8.65 13.90 17.57
N CYS A 336 -9.01 13.47 18.79
CA CYS A 336 -9.15 12.03 19.09
C CYS A 336 -10.28 11.37 18.29
N GLU A 337 -11.40 12.06 18.07
CA GLU A 337 -12.51 11.53 17.24
C GLU A 337 -12.10 11.38 15.78
N GLU A 338 -11.40 12.35 15.21
CA GLU A 338 -10.90 12.28 13.82
C GLU A 338 -9.81 11.21 13.67
N ALA A 339 -8.84 11.14 14.59
CA ALA A 339 -7.84 10.08 14.60
C ALA A 339 -8.47 8.69 14.65
N LYS A 340 -9.54 8.54 15.46
CA LYS A 340 -10.28 7.27 15.55
C LYS A 340 -10.96 6.92 14.22
N LYS A 341 -11.58 7.86 13.52
CA LYS A 341 -12.21 7.59 12.22
C LYS A 341 -11.19 7.09 11.21
N VAL A 342 -10.01 7.73 11.16
CA VAL A 342 -8.92 7.32 10.27
C VAL A 342 -8.39 5.93 10.66
N ALA A 343 -8.18 5.67 11.95
CA ALA A 343 -7.74 4.37 12.43
C ALA A 343 -8.77 3.27 12.13
N ASP A 344 -10.07 3.56 12.23
CA ASP A 344 -11.13 2.62 11.88
C ASP A 344 -11.13 2.34 10.35
N ALA A 345 -10.90 3.34 9.51
CA ALA A 345 -10.77 3.16 8.06
C ALA A 345 -9.53 2.31 7.70
N ILE A 346 -8.38 2.56 8.32
CA ILE A 346 -7.15 1.77 8.16
C ILE A 346 -7.41 0.30 8.54
N LYS A 347 -8.12 0.05 9.65
CA LYS A 347 -8.50 -1.32 10.06
C LYS A 347 -9.48 -1.97 9.08
N ALA A 348 -10.46 -1.21 8.60
CA ALA A 348 -11.44 -1.72 7.64
C ALA A 348 -10.79 -2.15 6.32
N ASP A 349 -9.68 -1.51 5.95
CA ASP A 349 -8.87 -1.86 4.79
C ASP A 349 -7.89 -3.04 5.05
N GLY A 350 -7.90 -3.61 6.27
CA GLY A 350 -7.16 -4.83 6.63
C GLY A 350 -5.83 -4.61 7.34
N TRP A 351 -5.40 -3.37 7.56
CA TRP A 351 -4.20 -3.08 8.34
C TRP A 351 -4.40 -3.36 9.83
N THR A 352 -3.33 -3.71 10.53
CA THR A 352 -3.36 -3.94 11.97
C THR A 352 -2.59 -2.85 12.72
N PHE A 353 -2.87 -2.70 14.01
CA PHE A 353 -2.16 -1.77 14.88
C PHE A 353 -1.41 -2.53 15.98
N ALA A 354 -0.21 -2.03 16.31
CA ALA A 354 0.58 -2.40 17.47
C ALA A 354 1.02 -1.13 18.22
N SER A 355 1.38 -1.28 19.51
CA SER A 355 1.91 -0.21 20.36
C SER A 355 3.05 -0.74 21.23
#